data_b0af56249a87363d43ab727a1ae4b4d1
#
_entry.id   b0af56249a87363d43ab727a1ae4b4d1
#
_cell.length_a   1.000
_cell.length_b   1.000
_cell.length_c   1.000
_cell.angle_alpha   90.00
_cell.angle_beta   90.00
_cell.angle_gamma   90.00
#
_symmetry.space_group_name_H-M   'P 1'
#
loop_
_entity.id
_entity.type
_entity.pdbx_description
1 polymer ?
#
loop_
_entity_poly.entity_id
_entity_poly.type
_entity_poly.pdbx_seq_one_letter_code
_entity_poly.pdbx_strand_id
1 'polypeptide(L)'
;SMIAPCYIWDDCIEEVAAQVGIQYLQGGIVQTQSVLEKSSLKYHFMGEQNKCGQYYLTRNCFFEPTQDISLGFDRCLHDLTCCFELNKPAIISTHRLNFVGELEVKNRDKNLFEFKRLLQAIVQKYPDVEFMSSDELGDVISMDHNTKFQI
;
A
#
# COMPACT_ATOMS: atom_id res chain seq x y z
N SER A 1 -8.06 5.44 7.33
CA SER A 1 -7.28 4.19 7.21
C SER A 1 -6.26 4.03 8.34
N MET A 2 -5.80 2.83 8.56
CA MET A 2 -4.69 2.55 9.48
C MET A 2 -3.65 1.64 8.81
N ILE A 3 -2.40 1.71 9.32
CA ILE A 3 -1.31 0.80 8.97
C ILE A 3 -0.61 0.36 10.24
N ALA A 4 -0.48 -0.95 10.46
CA ALA A 4 0.25 -1.49 11.60
C ALA A 4 1.75 -1.58 11.30
N PRO A 5 2.63 -1.31 12.29
CA PRO A 5 4.07 -1.48 12.13
C PRO A 5 4.42 -2.91 11.69
N CYS A 6 5.33 -3.01 10.72
CA CYS A 6 5.80 -4.30 10.18
C CYS A 6 4.68 -5.25 9.70
N TYR A 7 3.45 -4.76 9.51
CA TYR A 7 2.26 -5.56 9.16
C TYR A 7 1.98 -6.69 10.17
N ILE A 8 2.21 -6.39 11.45
CA ILE A 8 1.97 -7.31 12.56
C ILE A 8 0.78 -6.80 13.37
N TRP A 9 -0.32 -7.53 13.37
CA TRP A 9 -1.49 -7.27 14.24
C TRP A 9 -2.37 -8.52 14.36
N ASP A 10 -3.19 -8.54 15.39
CA ASP A 10 -4.17 -9.62 15.65
C ASP A 10 -5.58 -9.15 15.29
N ASP A 11 -6.51 -10.09 15.11
CA ASP A 11 -7.90 -9.81 14.74
C ASP A 11 -8.61 -8.87 15.73
N CYS A 12 -8.25 -8.92 17.02
CA CYS A 12 -8.80 -8.00 18.03
C CYS A 12 -8.47 -6.52 17.74
N ILE A 13 -7.36 -6.23 17.08
CA ILE A 13 -7.01 -4.86 16.65
C ILE A 13 -7.95 -4.39 15.54
N GLU A 14 -8.37 -5.29 14.64
CA GLU A 14 -9.34 -4.97 13.60
C GLU A 14 -10.71 -4.60 14.21
N GLU A 15 -11.15 -5.34 15.23
CA GLU A 15 -12.39 -5.06 15.96
C GLU A 15 -12.35 -3.68 16.65
N VAL A 16 -11.26 -3.37 17.36
CA VAL A 16 -11.08 -2.06 17.99
C VAL A 16 -11.00 -0.94 16.95
N ALA A 17 -10.28 -1.17 15.84
CA ALA A 17 -10.18 -0.22 14.74
C ALA A 17 -11.55 0.07 14.11
N ALA A 18 -12.39 -0.94 13.93
CA ALA A 18 -13.75 -0.79 13.42
C ALA A 18 -14.63 0.05 14.39
N GLN A 19 -14.53 -0.18 15.70
CA GLN A 19 -15.28 0.57 16.71
C GLN A 19 -14.96 2.07 16.73
N VAL A 20 -13.73 2.45 16.35
CA VAL A 20 -13.31 3.87 16.23
C VAL A 20 -13.46 4.42 14.81
N GLY A 21 -14.15 3.70 13.91
CA GLY A 21 -14.50 4.16 12.57
C GLY A 21 -13.42 3.99 11.52
N ILE A 22 -12.39 3.17 11.76
CA ILE A 22 -11.38 2.85 10.74
C ILE A 22 -11.97 1.82 9.78
N GLN A 23 -12.10 2.17 8.52
CA GLN A 23 -12.71 1.35 7.47
C GLN A 23 -11.68 0.65 6.59
N TYR A 24 -10.44 1.17 6.50
CA TYR A 24 -9.41 0.68 5.58
C TYR A 24 -8.15 0.29 6.33
N LEU A 25 -7.67 -0.94 6.07
CA LEU A 25 -6.49 -1.53 6.68
C LEU A 25 -5.38 -1.64 5.62
N GLN A 26 -4.35 -0.82 5.75
CA GLN A 26 -3.21 -0.87 4.86
C GLN A 26 -2.19 -1.91 5.35
N GLY A 27 -1.72 -2.76 4.45
CA GLY A 27 -0.74 -3.77 4.80
C GLY A 27 -0.02 -4.36 3.59
N GLY A 28 0.87 -5.31 3.84
CA GLY A 28 1.37 -6.21 2.80
C GLY A 28 0.34 -7.30 2.46
N ILE A 29 0.65 -8.10 1.45
CA ILE A 29 -0.14 -9.31 1.14
C ILE A 29 -0.13 -10.30 2.32
N VAL A 30 0.93 -10.25 3.14
CA VAL A 30 1.11 -11.13 4.29
C VAL A 30 1.03 -10.31 5.58
N GLN A 31 0.11 -10.67 6.43
CA GLN A 31 0.00 -10.23 7.82
C GLN A 31 0.60 -11.30 8.73
N THR A 32 1.43 -10.90 9.68
CA THR A 32 1.86 -11.77 10.76
C THR A 32 0.95 -11.54 11.97
N GLN A 33 0.33 -12.61 12.45
CA GLN A 33 -0.39 -12.62 13.72
C GLN A 33 0.49 -13.26 14.79
N SER A 34 0.58 -12.63 15.96
CA SER A 34 1.36 -13.14 17.09
C SER A 34 0.42 -13.40 18.26
N VAL A 35 -0.02 -14.64 18.42
CA VAL A 35 -0.89 -15.05 19.52
C VAL A 35 -0.15 -16.06 20.41
N LEU A 36 0.10 -15.66 21.66
CA LEU A 36 0.64 -16.55 22.71
C LEU A 36 1.82 -17.43 22.23
N GLU A 37 2.95 -16.81 21.87
CA GLU A 37 4.20 -17.48 21.43
C GLU A 37 4.11 -18.25 20.09
N LYS A 38 2.97 -18.22 19.40
CA LYS A 38 2.83 -18.77 18.05
C LYS A 38 2.58 -17.65 17.05
N SER A 39 3.39 -17.62 16.00
CA SER A 39 3.13 -16.75 14.85
C SER A 39 2.40 -17.53 13.77
N SER A 40 1.38 -16.91 13.17
CA SER A 40 0.69 -17.42 11.99
C SER A 40 0.69 -16.36 10.90
N LEU A 41 0.63 -16.81 9.66
CA LEU A 41 0.55 -15.93 8.49
C LEU A 41 -0.88 -15.92 7.97
N LYS A 42 -1.39 -14.72 7.70
CA LYS A 42 -2.68 -14.48 7.07
C LYS A 42 -2.44 -13.71 5.78
N TYR A 43 -3.10 -14.13 4.71
CA TYR A 43 -2.96 -13.52 3.40
C TYR A 43 -4.17 -12.62 3.12
N HIS A 44 -3.91 -11.45 2.55
CA HIS A 44 -4.95 -10.50 2.18
C HIS A 44 -4.81 -10.08 0.73
N PHE A 45 -5.95 -9.84 0.11
CA PHE A 45 -6.03 -9.35 -1.25
C PHE A 45 -6.60 -7.92 -1.27
N MET A 46 -6.22 -7.18 -2.31
CA MET A 46 -6.72 -5.82 -2.53
C MET A 46 -8.25 -5.79 -2.58
N GLY A 47 -8.88 -5.02 -1.70
CA GLY A 47 -10.33 -4.89 -1.64
C GLY A 47 -11.05 -6.06 -0.96
N GLU A 48 -10.34 -7.03 -0.40
CA GLU A 48 -10.93 -8.06 0.44
C GLU A 48 -11.53 -7.45 1.71
N GLN A 49 -12.72 -7.92 2.10
CA GLN A 49 -13.41 -7.44 3.29
C GLN A 49 -13.21 -8.39 4.46
N ASN A 50 -12.89 -7.86 5.64
CA ASN A 50 -12.80 -8.65 6.86
C ASN A 50 -14.17 -8.83 7.53
N LYS A 51 -14.21 -9.57 8.65
CA LYS A 51 -15.43 -9.85 9.43
C LYS A 51 -16.08 -8.58 10.02
N CYS A 52 -15.32 -7.51 10.20
CA CYS A 52 -15.78 -6.23 10.71
C CYS A 52 -16.29 -5.28 9.62
N GLY A 53 -16.30 -5.72 8.36
CA GLY A 53 -16.70 -4.89 7.23
C GLY A 53 -15.62 -3.93 6.72
N GLN A 54 -14.38 -4.04 7.21
CA GLN A 54 -13.26 -3.22 6.77
C GLN A 54 -12.61 -3.82 5.54
N TYR A 55 -12.01 -2.97 4.67
CA TYR A 55 -11.34 -3.42 3.45
C TYR A 55 -9.82 -3.38 3.59
N TYR A 56 -9.16 -4.41 3.08
CA TYR A 56 -7.70 -4.47 3.00
C TYR A 56 -7.20 -3.74 1.75
N LEU A 57 -6.24 -2.83 1.96
CA LEU A 57 -5.53 -2.11 0.92
C LEU A 57 -4.09 -2.61 0.89
N THR A 58 -3.84 -3.61 0.04
CA THR A 58 -2.53 -4.27 -0.01
C THR A 58 -1.53 -3.43 -0.80
N ARG A 59 -0.41 -3.07 -0.16
CA ARG A 59 0.71 -2.35 -0.76
C ARG A 59 1.47 -3.28 -1.69
N ASN A 60 1.55 -2.95 -2.95
CA ASN A 60 1.98 -3.84 -4.03
C ASN A 60 3.09 -3.28 -4.94
N CYS A 61 3.46 -2.01 -4.77
CA CYS A 61 4.56 -1.37 -5.49
C CYS A 61 5.54 -0.78 -4.49
N PHE A 62 6.80 -1.21 -4.49
CA PHE A 62 7.78 -0.77 -3.49
C PHE A 62 8.79 0.20 -4.10
N PHE A 63 9.00 1.34 -3.41
CA PHE A 63 10.06 2.28 -3.70
C PHE A 63 10.93 2.47 -2.45
N GLU A 64 11.97 1.62 -2.30
CA GLU A 64 12.82 1.54 -1.11
C GLU A 64 14.32 1.56 -1.45
N PRO A 65 14.81 2.51 -2.26
CA PRO A 65 16.18 2.48 -2.78
C PRO A 65 17.27 2.66 -1.70
N THR A 66 16.91 3.18 -0.52
CA THR A 66 17.84 3.26 0.62
C THR A 66 18.04 1.91 1.28
N GLN A 67 16.99 1.08 1.32
CA GLN A 67 17.05 -0.25 1.90
C GLN A 67 17.70 -1.25 0.94
N ASP A 68 17.28 -1.22 -0.33
CA ASP A 68 17.79 -2.05 -1.40
C ASP A 68 17.69 -1.29 -2.73
N ILE A 69 18.83 -1.07 -3.38
CA ILE A 69 18.89 -0.32 -4.64
C ILE A 69 18.05 -0.98 -5.75
N SER A 70 17.82 -2.29 -5.68
CA SER A 70 16.95 -3.01 -6.61
C SER A 70 15.48 -2.65 -6.45
N LEU A 71 15.07 -2.12 -5.30
CA LEU A 71 13.72 -1.62 -5.00
C LEU A 71 13.55 -0.14 -5.37
N GLY A 72 14.25 0.33 -6.38
CA GLY A 72 14.20 1.71 -6.88
C GLY A 72 13.21 1.91 -8.02
N PHE A 73 13.55 2.84 -8.91
CA PHE A 73 12.73 3.28 -10.04
C PHE A 73 12.21 2.14 -10.92
N ASP A 74 13.13 1.30 -11.44
CA ASP A 74 12.76 0.28 -12.45
C ASP A 74 11.80 -0.77 -11.87
N ARG A 75 12.06 -1.23 -10.64
CA ARG A 75 11.21 -2.21 -9.97
C ARG A 75 9.83 -1.64 -9.67
N CYS A 76 9.76 -0.44 -9.10
CA CYS A 76 8.48 0.17 -8.77
C CYS A 76 7.63 0.45 -10.02
N LEU A 77 8.25 0.92 -11.11
CA LEU A 77 7.55 1.14 -12.38
C LEU A 77 7.08 -0.18 -13.01
N HIS A 78 7.88 -1.25 -12.90
CA HIS A 78 7.49 -2.58 -13.34
C HIS A 78 6.28 -3.11 -12.56
N ASP A 79 6.33 -3.07 -11.22
CA ASP A 79 5.25 -3.56 -10.36
C ASP A 79 3.94 -2.80 -10.60
N LEU A 80 4.04 -1.46 -10.76
CA LEU A 80 2.89 -0.63 -11.11
C LEU A 80 2.31 -0.99 -12.48
N THR A 81 3.17 -1.23 -13.47
CA THR A 81 2.74 -1.67 -14.80
C THR A 81 1.97 -2.98 -14.72
N CYS A 82 2.49 -3.97 -13.98
CA CYS A 82 1.79 -5.24 -13.77
C CYS A 82 0.42 -5.05 -13.09
N CYS A 83 0.33 -4.15 -12.11
CA CYS A 83 -0.95 -3.84 -11.48
C CYS A 83 -1.98 -3.32 -12.49
N PHE A 84 -1.60 -2.36 -13.33
CA PHE A 84 -2.50 -1.76 -14.31
C PHE A 84 -2.87 -2.72 -15.44
N GLU A 85 -1.95 -3.56 -15.89
CA GLU A 85 -2.25 -4.63 -16.85
C GLU A 85 -3.28 -5.64 -16.32
N LEU A 86 -3.32 -5.83 -15.00
CA LEU A 86 -4.30 -6.68 -14.32
C LEU A 86 -5.57 -5.91 -13.88
N ASN A 87 -5.74 -4.66 -14.29
CA ASN A 87 -6.83 -3.77 -13.87
C ASN A 87 -6.92 -3.67 -12.32
N LYS A 88 -5.77 -3.54 -11.66
CA LYS A 88 -5.66 -3.38 -10.21
C LYS A 88 -5.05 -2.04 -9.86
N PRO A 89 -5.47 -1.41 -8.75
CA PRO A 89 -4.81 -0.23 -8.25
C PRO A 89 -3.37 -0.52 -7.82
N ALA A 90 -2.49 0.46 -8.00
CA ALA A 90 -1.11 0.41 -7.56
C ALA A 90 -0.94 1.27 -6.30
N ILE A 91 -0.51 0.67 -5.20
CA ILE A 91 -0.22 1.37 -3.95
C ILE A 91 1.30 1.40 -3.76
N ILE A 92 1.88 2.60 -3.94
CA ILE A 92 3.32 2.79 -3.76
C ILE A 92 3.64 2.82 -2.26
N SER A 93 4.46 1.86 -1.85
CA SER A 93 5.00 1.77 -0.50
C SER A 93 6.40 2.38 -0.46
N THR A 94 6.60 3.36 0.41
CA THR A 94 7.92 3.96 0.63
C THR A 94 8.04 4.45 2.06
N HIS A 95 9.21 4.30 2.65
CA HIS A 95 9.51 4.79 3.98
C HIS A 95 10.12 6.20 3.92
N ARG A 96 9.82 7.01 4.93
CA ARG A 96 10.41 8.35 5.07
C ARG A 96 11.94 8.36 5.05
N LEU A 97 12.57 7.23 5.40
CA LEU A 97 14.03 7.07 5.39
C LEU A 97 14.64 7.36 4.01
N ASN A 98 13.89 7.13 2.93
CA ASN A 98 14.33 7.45 1.58
C ASN A 98 14.48 8.96 1.34
N PHE A 99 13.77 9.80 2.12
CA PHE A 99 13.64 11.24 1.86
C PHE A 99 14.15 12.11 3.02
N VAL A 100 14.68 11.52 4.08
CA VAL A 100 15.30 12.25 5.20
C VAL A 100 16.75 12.54 4.88
N GLY A 101 17.15 13.80 4.98
CA GLY A 101 18.51 14.26 4.69
C GLY A 101 19.29 14.74 5.89
N GLU A 102 18.83 14.51 7.12
CA GLU A 102 19.48 15.00 8.34
C GLU A 102 20.85 14.37 8.55
N LEU A 103 20.97 13.05 8.31
CA LEU A 103 22.23 12.33 8.41
C LEU A 103 23.01 12.29 7.09
N GLU A 104 22.30 12.19 5.95
CA GLU A 104 22.91 12.08 4.64
C GLU A 104 22.08 12.79 3.56
N VAL A 105 22.41 14.03 3.27
CA VAL A 105 21.71 14.86 2.28
C VAL A 105 21.72 14.22 0.89
N LYS A 106 22.83 13.59 0.49
CA LYS A 106 22.97 12.97 -0.83
C LYS A 106 21.98 11.83 -1.05
N ASN A 107 21.69 11.05 0.00
CA ASN A 107 20.67 9.98 -0.06
C ASN A 107 19.29 10.59 -0.37
N ARG A 108 18.88 11.60 0.39
CA ARG A 108 17.63 12.33 0.15
C ARG A 108 17.53 12.85 -1.27
N ASP A 109 18.54 13.61 -1.69
CA ASP A 109 18.50 14.32 -2.99
C ASP A 109 18.44 13.34 -4.16
N LYS A 110 19.22 12.24 -4.10
CA LYS A 110 19.17 11.16 -5.08
C LYS A 110 17.79 10.51 -5.12
N ASN A 111 17.24 10.14 -3.97
CA ASN A 111 15.98 9.42 -3.92
C ASN A 111 14.78 10.31 -4.30
N LEU A 112 14.80 11.60 -3.96
CA LEU A 112 13.80 12.55 -4.44
C LEU A 112 13.87 12.73 -5.96
N PHE A 113 15.07 12.78 -6.54
CA PHE A 113 15.25 12.83 -7.99
C PHE A 113 14.68 11.57 -8.67
N GLU A 114 15.01 10.37 -8.16
CA GLU A 114 14.50 9.10 -8.71
C GLU A 114 12.98 8.98 -8.53
N PHE A 115 12.44 9.41 -7.39
CA PHE A 115 10.99 9.40 -7.16
C PHE A 115 10.26 10.37 -8.10
N LYS A 116 10.81 11.54 -8.32
CA LYS A 116 10.27 12.48 -9.31
C LYS A 116 10.27 11.88 -10.72
N ARG A 117 11.37 11.22 -11.12
CA ARG A 117 11.44 10.49 -12.40
C ARG A 117 10.36 9.42 -12.50
N LEU A 118 10.13 8.66 -11.42
CA LEU A 118 9.09 7.64 -11.35
C LEU A 118 7.70 8.25 -11.61
N LEU A 119 7.35 9.31 -10.90
CA LEU A 119 6.05 9.97 -11.09
C LEU A 119 5.88 10.53 -12.51
N GLN A 120 6.94 11.12 -13.09
CA GLN A 120 6.92 11.59 -14.47
C GLN A 120 6.72 10.46 -15.48
N ALA A 121 7.41 9.33 -15.29
CA ALA A 121 7.27 8.15 -16.14
C ALA A 121 5.85 7.54 -16.06
N ILE A 122 5.25 7.52 -14.87
CA ILE A 122 3.87 7.07 -14.66
C ILE A 122 2.90 7.93 -15.45
N VAL A 123 2.94 9.26 -15.29
CA VAL A 123 2.05 10.19 -15.98
C VAL A 123 2.25 10.13 -17.50
N GLN A 124 3.48 9.98 -17.97
CA GLN A 124 3.78 9.87 -19.39
C GLN A 124 3.24 8.57 -20.00
N LYS A 125 3.36 7.45 -19.27
CA LYS A 125 2.90 6.13 -19.74
C LYS A 125 1.39 5.96 -19.62
N TYR A 126 0.79 6.58 -18.61
CA TYR A 126 -0.63 6.49 -18.27
C TYR A 126 -1.22 7.90 -18.08
N PRO A 127 -1.55 8.61 -19.19
CA PRO A 127 -2.02 10.01 -19.10
C PRO A 127 -3.28 10.22 -18.26
N ASP A 128 -4.12 9.18 -18.18
CA ASP A 128 -5.39 9.20 -17.42
C ASP A 128 -5.23 8.65 -15.99
N VAL A 129 -3.97 8.50 -15.50
CA VAL A 129 -3.74 8.03 -14.14
C VAL A 129 -4.25 9.05 -13.11
N GLU A 130 -4.98 8.56 -12.12
CA GLU A 130 -5.41 9.35 -10.97
C GLU A 130 -4.57 9.01 -9.75
N PHE A 131 -4.05 10.03 -9.07
CA PHE A 131 -3.37 9.89 -7.79
C PHE A 131 -4.35 10.22 -6.68
N MET A 132 -4.44 9.32 -5.71
CA MET A 132 -5.37 9.47 -4.59
C MET A 132 -4.74 8.98 -3.29
N SER A 133 -5.30 9.40 -2.18
CA SER A 133 -4.96 8.86 -0.86
C SER A 133 -5.51 7.44 -0.70
N SER A 134 -5.01 6.73 0.32
CA SER A 134 -5.54 5.40 0.63
C SER A 134 -7.00 5.42 1.06
N ASP A 135 -7.46 6.50 1.68
CA ASP A 135 -8.87 6.63 2.07
C ASP A 135 -9.77 6.81 0.84
N GLU A 136 -9.39 7.69 -0.11
CA GLU A 136 -10.10 7.86 -1.38
C GLU A 136 -10.13 6.56 -2.19
N LEU A 137 -9.01 5.83 -2.27
CA LEU A 137 -8.98 4.51 -2.92
C LEU A 137 -9.91 3.51 -2.23
N GLY A 138 -9.92 3.50 -0.90
CA GLY A 138 -10.82 2.68 -0.11
C GLY A 138 -12.29 2.97 -0.40
N ASP A 139 -12.65 4.24 -0.51
CA ASP A 139 -14.02 4.67 -0.87
C ASP A 139 -14.41 4.16 -2.27
N VAL A 140 -13.54 4.29 -3.26
CA VAL A 140 -13.76 3.76 -4.62
C VAL A 140 -14.00 2.25 -4.59
N ILE A 141 -13.13 1.49 -3.87
CA ILE A 141 -13.25 0.04 -3.77
C ILE A 141 -14.55 -0.37 -3.07
N SER A 142 -14.94 0.32 -1.98
CA SER A 142 -16.15 0.02 -1.23
C SER A 142 -17.41 0.27 -2.07
N MET A 143 -17.42 1.33 -2.88
CA MET A 143 -18.53 1.64 -3.80
C MET A 143 -18.67 0.58 -4.90
N ASP A 144 -17.56 0.16 -5.52
CA ASP A 144 -17.55 -0.89 -6.56
C ASP A 144 -18.02 -2.23 -6.01
N HIS A 145 -17.61 -2.58 -4.79
CA HIS A 145 -18.05 -3.79 -4.10
C HIS A 145 -19.57 -3.79 -3.87
N ASN A 146 -20.12 -2.68 -3.37
CA ASN A 146 -21.55 -2.54 -3.12
C ASN A 146 -22.38 -2.59 -4.41
N THR A 147 -21.86 -2.07 -5.52
CA THR A 147 -22.55 -2.10 -6.81
C THR A 147 -22.65 -3.51 -7.39
N LYS A 148 -21.65 -4.36 -7.17
CA LYS A 148 -21.63 -5.76 -7.67
C LYS A 148 -22.58 -6.70 -6.91
N PHE A 149 -23.02 -6.34 -5.71
CA PHE A 149 -23.95 -7.15 -4.89
C PHE A 149 -25.39 -6.66 -4.91
N GLN A 150 -25.74 -5.67 -5.75
CA GLN A 150 -27.12 -5.17 -5.92
C GLN A 150 -27.85 -5.77 -7.14
N ILE A 151 -27.39 -6.93 -7.67
CA ILE A 151 -28.05 -7.65 -8.77
C ILE A 151 -28.77 -8.87 -8.25
#